data_4fad6edce882ddeec69656b1aac2bdd1
#
_entry.id   4fad6edce882ddeec69656b1aac2bdd1
#
_cell.length_a   1.000
_cell.length_b   1.000
_cell.length_c   1.000
_cell.angle_alpha   90.00
_cell.angle_beta   90.00
_cell.angle_gamma   90.00
#
_symmetry.space_group_name_H-M   'P 1'
#
loop_
_entity.id
_entity.type
_entity.pdbx_description
1 polymer ?
#
loop_
_entity_poly.entity_id
_entity_poly.type
_entity_poly.pdbx_seq_one_letter_code
_entity_poly.pdbx_strand_id
1 'polypeptide(L)'
;MANYIKLYYFAYLSVDNSFLRITLNAEEDGLNYRVIGTEERPPSSLIWRGKWKNRIVPKDDIDRLQGAFLYEMFCTENDSLPLLRKLFLMYKNYYDETKEKLAEIENHMKVIANEALKPI
;
A
#
# COMPACT_ATOMS: atom_id res chain seq x y z
N MET A 1 -29.84 15.60 7.12
CA MET A 1 -29.23 14.77 8.15
C MET A 1 -27.90 14.21 7.70
N ALA A 2 -26.90 14.24 8.54
CA ALA A 2 -25.63 13.62 8.23
C ALA A 2 -25.74 12.09 8.27
N ASN A 3 -25.20 11.40 7.28
CA ASN A 3 -25.09 9.97 7.26
C ASN A 3 -23.72 9.59 7.85
N TYR A 4 -23.74 8.92 8.98
CA TYR A 4 -22.53 8.45 9.63
C TYR A 4 -22.19 7.05 9.18
N ILE A 5 -20.91 6.80 8.95
CA ILE A 5 -20.39 5.54 8.47
C ILE A 5 -19.06 5.24 9.17
N LYS A 6 -18.73 3.97 9.29
CA LYS A 6 -17.39 3.56 9.69
C LYS A 6 -16.55 3.31 8.44
N LEU A 7 -15.36 3.89 8.44
CA LEU A 7 -14.32 3.56 7.47
C LEU A 7 -13.21 2.81 8.18
N TYR A 8 -12.57 1.92 7.47
CA TYR A 8 -11.45 1.15 7.97
C TYR A 8 -10.21 1.51 7.18
N TYR A 9 -9.21 2.01 7.89
CA TYR A 9 -7.92 2.35 7.33
C TYR A 9 -6.96 1.19 7.57
N PHE A 10 -6.43 0.65 6.50
CA PHE A 10 -5.43 -0.40 6.54
C PHE A 10 -4.13 0.11 5.94
N ALA A 11 -3.01 -0.20 6.58
CA ALA A 11 -1.72 0.22 6.09
C ALA A 11 -0.67 -0.86 6.28
N TYR A 12 0.30 -0.85 5.37
CA TYR A 12 1.47 -1.71 5.42
C TYR A 12 2.72 -0.84 5.24
N LEU A 13 3.62 -0.92 6.21
CA LEU A 13 4.90 -0.23 6.17
C LEU A 13 5.99 -1.21 5.76
N SER A 14 6.53 -1.04 4.54
CA SER A 14 7.48 -2.00 3.97
C SER A 14 8.85 -1.98 4.65
N VAL A 15 9.20 -0.90 5.32
CA VAL A 15 10.49 -0.75 6.01
C VAL A 15 10.67 -1.78 7.12
N ASP A 16 9.59 -2.06 7.88
CA ASP A 16 9.64 -2.98 9.02
C ASP A 16 8.60 -4.10 8.95
N ASN A 17 7.90 -4.24 7.82
CA ASN A 17 6.86 -5.24 7.60
C ASN A 17 5.72 -5.16 8.62
N SER A 18 5.39 -3.95 9.08
CA SER A 18 4.31 -3.76 10.05
C SER A 18 2.99 -3.42 9.38
N PHE A 19 1.91 -3.88 10.01
CA PHE A 19 0.53 -3.60 9.58
C PHE A 19 -0.17 -2.76 10.62
N LEU A 20 -1.06 -1.89 10.16
CA LEU A 20 -1.90 -1.07 11.02
C LEU A 20 -3.33 -1.12 10.52
N ARG A 21 -4.28 -1.18 11.47
CA ARG A 21 -5.70 -0.99 11.20
C ARG A 21 -6.22 0.08 12.15
N ILE A 22 -6.93 1.06 11.60
CA ILE A 22 -7.61 2.09 12.39
C ILE A 22 -9.07 2.16 11.93
N THR A 23 -9.99 2.11 12.87
CA THR A 23 -11.41 2.32 12.61
C THR A 23 -11.71 3.82 12.71
N LEU A 24 -12.26 4.37 11.65
CA LEU A 24 -12.58 5.78 11.53
C LEU A 24 -14.10 5.97 11.62
N ASN A 25 -14.52 6.94 12.40
CA ASN A 25 -15.88 7.44 12.34
C ASN A 25 -15.92 8.59 11.36
N ALA A 26 -16.80 8.52 10.38
CA ALA A 26 -16.88 9.48 9.30
C ALA A 26 -18.33 9.84 9.02
N GLU A 27 -18.52 10.94 8.27
CA GLU A 27 -19.83 11.28 7.70
C GLU A 27 -19.70 11.46 6.20
N GLU A 28 -20.76 11.13 5.49
CA GLU A 28 -20.83 11.41 4.06
C GLU A 28 -20.97 12.90 3.81
N ASP A 29 -20.17 13.41 2.89
CA ASP A 29 -20.15 14.81 2.48
C ASP A 29 -20.02 14.86 0.95
N GLY A 30 -21.15 14.71 0.26
CA GLY A 30 -21.19 14.69 -1.19
C GLY A 30 -20.39 13.53 -1.78
N LEU A 31 -19.36 13.85 -2.54
CA LEU A 31 -18.47 12.87 -3.17
C LEU A 31 -17.34 12.37 -2.23
N ASN A 32 -17.36 12.81 -0.97
CA ASN A 32 -16.32 12.52 -0.03
C ASN A 32 -16.89 11.93 1.26
N TYR A 33 -15.98 11.38 2.07
CA TYR A 33 -16.21 11.13 3.48
C TYR A 33 -15.34 12.09 4.30
N ARG A 34 -15.89 12.68 5.33
CA ARG A 34 -15.14 13.50 6.27
C ARG A 34 -14.95 12.74 7.57
N VAL A 35 -13.71 12.52 7.96
CA VAL A 35 -13.40 11.81 9.20
C VAL A 35 -13.73 12.68 10.41
N ILE A 36 -14.49 12.13 11.34
CA ILE A 36 -14.84 12.78 12.61
C ILE A 36 -13.79 12.46 13.66
N GLY A 37 -13.36 11.21 13.73
CA GLY A 37 -12.37 10.76 14.70
C GLY A 37 -12.05 9.29 14.50
N THR A 38 -11.25 8.74 15.42
CA THR A 38 -10.83 7.34 15.41
C THR A 38 -11.40 6.63 16.63
N GLU A 39 -11.70 5.33 16.49
CA GLU A 39 -12.12 4.50 17.64
C GLU A 39 -10.92 4.04 18.45
N GLU A 40 -9.83 3.65 17.79
CA GLU A 40 -8.59 3.25 18.44
C GLU A 40 -7.66 4.46 18.56
N ARG A 41 -6.80 4.43 19.56
CA ARG A 41 -5.74 5.43 19.67
C ARG A 41 -4.68 5.17 18.61
N PRO A 42 -4.42 6.11 17.68
CA PRO A 42 -3.37 5.93 16.68
C PRO A 42 -1.99 5.79 17.33
N PRO A 43 -1.08 5.00 16.74
CA PRO A 43 0.29 4.92 17.24
C PRO A 43 0.98 6.28 17.23
N SER A 44 1.84 6.53 18.22
CA SER A 44 2.55 7.79 18.37
C SER A 44 3.81 7.93 17.51
N SER A 45 4.01 7.04 16.52
CA SER A 45 5.16 7.14 15.61
C SER A 45 5.04 8.35 14.68
N LEU A 46 6.16 8.86 14.20
CA LEU A 46 6.20 10.02 13.29
C LEU A 46 5.38 9.79 12.01
N ILE A 47 5.35 8.56 11.52
CA ILE A 47 4.63 8.17 10.29
C ILE A 47 3.12 8.28 10.50
N TRP A 48 2.63 8.03 11.72
CA TRP A 48 1.21 8.00 12.05
C TRP A 48 0.68 9.27 12.70
N ARG A 49 1.50 10.33 12.74
CA ARG A 49 1.12 11.63 13.32
C ARG A 49 0.10 12.42 12.50
N GLY A 50 -0.55 11.79 11.54
CA GLY A 50 -1.60 12.43 10.78
C GLY A 50 -2.77 12.85 11.67
N LYS A 51 -3.30 14.04 11.40
CA LYS A 51 -4.56 14.46 11.99
C LYS A 51 -5.67 13.74 11.25
N TRP A 52 -6.34 12.82 11.93
CA TRP A 52 -7.47 12.10 11.35
C TRP A 52 -8.74 12.96 11.31
N LYS A 53 -8.97 13.75 12.35
CA LYS A 53 -10.14 14.62 12.43
C LYS A 53 -10.17 15.62 11.28
N ASN A 54 -11.30 15.72 10.60
CA ASN A 54 -11.55 16.57 9.43
C ASN A 54 -10.79 16.15 8.16
N ARG A 55 -10.12 15.00 8.16
CA ARG A 55 -9.51 14.46 6.95
C ARG A 55 -10.60 14.09 5.94
N ILE A 56 -10.39 14.47 4.69
CA ILE A 56 -11.31 14.18 3.59
C ILE A 56 -10.82 12.95 2.84
N VAL A 57 -11.71 11.97 2.69
CA VAL A 57 -11.45 10.76 1.92
C VAL A 57 -12.43 10.73 0.75
N PRO A 58 -11.95 10.94 -0.48
CA PRO A 58 -12.84 10.82 -1.64
C PRO A 58 -13.44 9.41 -1.74
N LYS A 59 -14.72 9.34 -2.10
CA LYS A 59 -15.40 8.04 -2.26
C LYS A 59 -14.73 7.19 -3.35
N ASP A 60 -14.14 7.85 -4.35
CA ASP A 60 -13.39 7.17 -5.41
C ASP A 60 -12.08 6.52 -4.93
N ASP A 61 -11.58 6.92 -3.76
CA ASP A 61 -10.37 6.34 -3.17
C ASP A 61 -10.64 5.10 -2.33
N ILE A 62 -11.90 4.75 -2.11
CA ILE A 62 -12.26 3.54 -1.36
C ILE A 62 -11.78 2.31 -2.12
N ASP A 63 -11.18 1.37 -1.41
CA ASP A 63 -10.60 0.12 -1.92
C ASP A 63 -9.44 0.33 -2.91
N ARG A 64 -8.86 1.52 -2.93
CA ARG A 64 -7.72 1.85 -3.79
C ARG A 64 -6.42 1.80 -3.01
N LEU A 65 -5.45 1.06 -3.53
CA LEU A 65 -4.10 1.03 -2.96
C LEU A 65 -3.36 2.33 -3.28
N GLN A 66 -2.81 2.97 -2.26
CA GLN A 66 -2.08 4.23 -2.37
C GLN A 66 -0.74 4.13 -1.66
N GLY A 67 0.20 4.97 -2.06
CA GLY A 67 1.51 5.09 -1.41
C GLY A 67 2.62 4.36 -2.14
N ALA A 68 3.81 4.40 -1.56
CA ALA A 68 5.02 3.80 -2.11
C ALA A 68 5.71 2.85 -1.12
N PHE A 69 6.33 3.34 -0.04
CA PHE A 69 6.86 2.49 1.02
C PHE A 69 5.87 2.34 2.18
N LEU A 70 4.99 3.30 2.34
CA LEU A 70 3.81 3.20 3.18
C LEU A 70 2.60 3.00 2.26
N TYR A 71 2.05 1.80 2.26
CA TYR A 71 0.90 1.46 1.44
C TYR A 71 -0.37 1.57 2.26
N GLU A 72 -1.36 2.28 1.75
CA GLU A 72 -2.59 2.62 2.46
C GLU A 72 -3.81 2.23 1.65
N MET A 73 -4.90 1.91 2.36
CA MET A 73 -6.20 1.68 1.75
C MET A 73 -7.31 2.03 2.73
N PHE A 74 -8.29 2.79 2.27
CA PHE A 74 -9.53 3.05 2.99
C PHE A 74 -10.61 2.10 2.49
N CYS A 75 -11.31 1.45 3.40
CA CYS A 75 -12.36 0.47 3.08
C CYS A 75 -13.62 0.77 3.85
N THR A 76 -14.76 0.38 3.30
CA THR A 76 -16.06 0.45 4.00
C THR A 76 -16.34 -0.81 4.80
N GLU A 77 -15.59 -1.88 4.58
CA GLU A 77 -15.70 -3.14 5.31
C GLU A 77 -14.44 -3.39 6.13
N ASN A 78 -14.63 -4.00 7.31
CA ASN A 78 -13.52 -4.36 8.19
C ASN A 78 -12.84 -5.65 7.70
N ASP A 79 -12.21 -5.57 6.54
CA ASP A 79 -11.54 -6.70 5.89
C ASP A 79 -10.25 -6.21 5.25
N SER A 80 -9.12 -6.74 5.71
CA SER A 80 -7.79 -6.40 5.19
C SER A 80 -7.42 -7.19 3.92
N LEU A 81 -8.18 -8.18 3.51
CA LEU A 81 -7.85 -9.01 2.35
C LEU A 81 -7.68 -8.22 1.05
N PRO A 82 -8.49 -7.19 0.75
CA PRO A 82 -8.25 -6.39 -0.46
C PRO A 82 -6.86 -5.76 -0.50
N LEU A 83 -6.40 -5.20 0.61
CA LEU A 83 -5.04 -4.66 0.70
C LEU A 83 -3.99 -5.75 0.52
N LEU A 84 -4.14 -6.86 1.24
CA LEU A 84 -3.16 -7.96 1.20
C LEU A 84 -3.04 -8.57 -0.20
N ARG A 85 -4.15 -8.74 -0.90
CA ARG A 85 -4.17 -9.27 -2.27
C ARG A 85 -3.46 -8.33 -3.24
N LYS A 86 -3.72 -7.03 -3.16
CA LYS A 86 -3.08 -6.04 -4.02
C LYS A 86 -1.58 -5.94 -3.76
N LEU A 87 -1.17 -5.97 -2.50
CA LEU A 87 0.25 -5.99 -2.14
C LEU A 87 0.93 -7.25 -2.65
N PHE A 88 0.31 -8.41 -2.49
CA PHE A 88 0.87 -9.67 -2.99
C PHE A 88 1.09 -9.63 -4.50
N LEU A 89 0.09 -9.19 -5.26
CA LEU A 89 0.20 -9.10 -6.72
C LEU A 89 1.29 -8.10 -7.14
N MET A 90 1.39 -6.97 -6.47
CA MET A 90 2.41 -5.97 -6.74
C MET A 90 3.82 -6.54 -6.54
N TYR A 91 4.06 -7.19 -5.41
CA TYR A 91 5.37 -7.79 -5.11
C TYR A 91 5.68 -8.98 -6.00
N LYS A 92 4.67 -9.79 -6.34
CA LYS A 92 4.85 -10.90 -7.27
C LYS A 92 5.26 -10.41 -8.65
N ASN A 93 4.61 -9.38 -9.18
CA ASN A 93 4.97 -8.79 -10.47
C ASN A 93 6.40 -8.24 -10.44
N TYR A 94 6.76 -7.55 -9.37
CA TYR A 94 8.12 -7.04 -9.19
C TYR A 94 9.14 -8.16 -9.14
N TYR A 95 8.83 -9.24 -8.43
CA TYR A 95 9.68 -10.43 -8.36
C TYR A 95 9.88 -11.05 -9.75
N ASP A 96 8.80 -11.23 -10.50
CA ASP A 96 8.84 -11.84 -11.84
C ASP A 96 9.68 -10.99 -12.81
N GLU A 97 9.48 -9.66 -12.79
CA GLU A 97 10.28 -8.73 -13.61
C GLU A 97 11.75 -8.76 -13.22
N THR A 98 12.07 -8.79 -11.95
CA THR A 98 13.45 -8.84 -11.44
C THR A 98 14.12 -10.16 -11.83
N LYS A 99 13.39 -11.27 -11.76
CA LYS A 99 13.87 -12.58 -12.17
C LYS A 99 14.23 -12.63 -13.65
N GLU A 100 13.41 -12.05 -14.52
CA GLU A 100 13.69 -11.95 -15.95
C GLU A 100 14.95 -11.11 -16.21
N LYS A 101 15.08 -9.96 -15.54
CA LYS A 101 16.26 -9.10 -15.67
C LYS A 101 17.53 -9.81 -15.22
N LEU A 102 17.47 -10.58 -14.14
CA LEU A 102 18.62 -11.37 -13.67
C LEU A 102 19.03 -12.42 -14.70
N ALA A 103 18.07 -13.09 -15.34
CA ALA A 103 18.35 -14.06 -16.39
C ALA A 103 19.04 -13.41 -17.60
N GLU A 104 18.60 -12.22 -18.02
CA GLU A 104 19.23 -11.44 -19.08
C GLU A 104 20.68 -11.08 -18.74
N ILE A 105 20.91 -10.59 -17.52
CA ILE A 105 22.24 -10.23 -17.02
C ILE A 105 23.15 -11.46 -17.04
N GLU A 106 22.69 -12.60 -16.53
CA GLU A 106 23.45 -13.84 -16.56
C GLU A 106 23.83 -14.25 -17.97
N ASN A 107 22.92 -14.12 -18.92
CA ASN A 107 23.20 -14.41 -20.32
C ASN A 107 24.27 -13.49 -20.91
N HIS A 108 24.18 -12.18 -20.64
CA HIS A 108 25.19 -11.22 -21.07
C HIS A 108 26.57 -11.54 -20.47
N MET A 109 26.63 -11.92 -19.21
CA MET A 109 27.87 -12.32 -18.54
C MET A 109 28.49 -13.54 -19.22
N LYS A 110 27.70 -14.53 -19.58
CA LYS A 110 28.19 -15.73 -20.30
C LYS A 110 28.74 -15.38 -21.66
N VAL A 111 28.06 -14.55 -22.43
CA VAL A 111 28.51 -14.13 -23.75
C VAL A 111 29.84 -13.39 -23.64
N ILE A 112 29.95 -12.45 -22.73
CA ILE A 112 31.17 -11.66 -22.51
C ILE A 112 32.32 -12.55 -22.06
N ALA A 113 32.08 -13.48 -21.15
CA ALA A 113 33.11 -14.40 -20.67
C ALA A 113 33.63 -15.29 -21.77
N ASN A 114 32.76 -15.80 -22.65
CA ASN A 114 33.17 -16.62 -23.81
C ASN A 114 34.03 -15.84 -24.77
N GLU A 115 33.71 -14.57 -25.03
CA GLU A 115 34.56 -13.72 -25.89
C GLU A 115 35.94 -13.47 -25.26
N ALA A 116 35.97 -13.20 -23.95
CA ALA A 116 37.22 -12.96 -23.24
C ALA A 116 38.16 -14.17 -23.22
N LEU A 117 37.62 -15.39 -23.32
CA LEU A 117 38.37 -16.64 -23.26
C LEU A 117 38.79 -17.15 -24.64
N LYS A 118 38.35 -16.50 -25.75
CA LYS A 118 38.78 -16.92 -27.10
C LYS A 118 40.26 -16.68 -27.30
N PRO A 119 40.98 -17.66 -27.90
CA PRO A 119 42.39 -17.45 -28.25
C PRO A 119 42.54 -16.36 -29.29
N ILE A 120 43.58 -15.59 -29.15
CA ILE A 120 43.96 -14.51 -30.07
C ILE A 120 44.48 -15.12 -31.38
#